data_b819a25b490b8fd36f629dc13c656c48
#
_entry.id   b819a25b490b8fd36f629dc13c656c48
#
_cell.length_a   1.000
_cell.length_b   1.000
_cell.length_c   1.000
_cell.angle_alpha   90.00
_cell.angle_beta   90.00
_cell.angle_gamma   90.00
#
_symmetry.space_group_name_H-M   'P 1'
#
loop_
_entity.id
_entity.type
_entity.pdbx_description
1 polymer ?
#
loop_
_entity_poly.entity_id
_entity_poly.type
_entity_poly.pdbx_seq_one_letter_code
_entity_poly.pdbx_strand_id
1 'polypeptide(L)'
;QAQADTIVSLLDHLNIESAVFVGHSLGGAISLAAAQRHPNKVKALALIAPLTHAPDKPSPAFKALDIQSAAVRKVVAWTLAVPGSLFKISKTLKIIFGPEKAPADFAIRGGGILSLKPQTFIAASSDLQNVRWSMPEIEAAYASMTTPVSVLYGREDRILSSKLNGEELPKRIRGAQVTLVSGGHMLPVTQAELTTQFIQDVAGKATGLAS
;
A
#
# COMPACT_ATOMS: atom_id res chain seq x y z
N GLN A 1 3.24 -10.33 -6.74
CA GLN A 1 4.01 -11.55 -6.41
C GLN A 1 5.51 -11.30 -6.53
N ALA A 2 6.05 -10.94 -7.69
CA ALA A 2 7.49 -10.71 -7.89
C ALA A 2 8.11 -9.71 -6.89
N GLN A 3 7.39 -8.65 -6.52
CA GLN A 3 7.84 -7.69 -5.51
C GLN A 3 7.95 -8.33 -4.12
N ALA A 4 7.02 -9.20 -3.73
CA ALA A 4 7.08 -9.95 -2.48
C ALA A 4 8.29 -10.88 -2.45
N ASP A 5 8.52 -11.62 -3.54
CA ASP A 5 9.68 -12.52 -3.67
C ASP A 5 11.01 -11.74 -3.62
N THR A 6 11.05 -10.54 -4.21
CA THR A 6 12.23 -9.65 -4.15
C THR A 6 12.55 -9.20 -2.72
N ILE A 7 11.52 -8.83 -1.94
CA ILE A 7 11.71 -8.43 -0.53
C ILE A 7 12.24 -9.61 0.29
N VAL A 8 11.70 -10.81 0.09
CA VAL A 8 12.16 -12.01 0.79
C VAL A 8 13.60 -12.35 0.41
N SER A 9 13.94 -12.27 -0.89
CA SER A 9 15.33 -12.46 -1.35
C SER A 9 16.30 -11.45 -0.71
N LEU A 10 15.86 -10.21 -0.47
CA LEU A 10 16.64 -9.21 0.25
C LEU A 10 16.86 -9.63 1.71
N LEU A 11 15.86 -10.13 2.41
CA LEU A 11 16.03 -10.65 3.77
C LEU A 11 17.06 -11.79 3.80
N ASP A 12 16.99 -12.72 2.84
CA ASP A 12 17.95 -13.81 2.73
C ASP A 12 19.38 -13.29 2.49
N HIS A 13 19.54 -12.33 1.57
CA HIS A 13 20.82 -11.70 1.31
C HIS A 13 21.42 -10.99 2.53
N LEU A 14 20.57 -10.40 3.38
CA LEU A 14 20.95 -9.73 4.61
C LEU A 14 21.08 -10.69 5.82
N ASN A 15 20.90 -12.00 5.61
CA ASN A 15 20.85 -13.02 6.67
C ASN A 15 19.81 -12.72 7.77
N ILE A 16 18.68 -12.10 7.37
CA ILE A 16 17.55 -11.86 8.26
C ILE A 16 16.59 -13.05 8.15
N GLU A 17 16.44 -13.79 9.24
CA GLU A 17 15.60 -14.99 9.27
C GLU A 17 14.13 -14.63 9.00
N SER A 18 13.60 -13.66 9.71
CA SER A 18 12.20 -13.21 9.58
C SER A 18 12.03 -11.77 10.10
N ALA A 19 11.01 -11.07 9.61
CA ALA A 19 10.75 -9.67 9.96
C ALA A 19 9.25 -9.38 10.16
N VAL A 20 8.95 -8.29 10.84
CA VAL A 20 7.61 -7.65 10.78
C VAL A 20 7.56 -6.82 9.50
N PHE A 21 6.55 -7.06 8.67
CA PHE A 21 6.37 -6.30 7.44
C PHE A 21 5.42 -5.14 7.68
N VAL A 22 5.86 -3.94 7.32
CA VAL A 22 5.05 -2.73 7.34
C VAL A 22 4.65 -2.38 5.93
N GLY A 23 3.34 -2.33 5.65
CA GLY A 23 2.83 -2.08 4.29
C GLY A 23 1.80 -0.97 4.26
N HIS A 24 2.04 0.08 3.47
CA HIS A 24 1.07 1.14 3.20
C HIS A 24 0.47 0.97 1.79
N SER A 25 -0.85 1.09 1.67
CA SER A 25 -1.56 1.07 0.39
C SER A 25 -1.23 -0.21 -0.42
N LEU A 26 -0.66 -0.10 -1.63
CA LEU A 26 -0.16 -1.23 -2.43
C LEU A 26 0.88 -2.08 -1.68
N GLY A 27 1.71 -1.45 -0.83
CA GLY A 27 2.64 -2.17 0.04
C GLY A 27 1.94 -3.15 0.98
N GLY A 28 0.69 -2.90 1.35
CA GLY A 28 -0.15 -3.83 2.09
C GLY A 28 -0.44 -5.11 1.29
N ALA A 29 -0.82 -5.00 0.02
CA ALA A 29 -1.03 -6.15 -0.86
C ALA A 29 0.27 -6.96 -1.06
N ILE A 30 1.41 -6.27 -1.20
CA ILE A 30 2.73 -6.92 -1.33
C ILE A 30 3.07 -7.68 -0.05
N SER A 31 2.82 -7.08 1.11
CA SER A 31 3.07 -7.71 2.42
C SER A 31 2.17 -8.93 2.65
N LEU A 32 0.90 -8.86 2.26
CA LEU A 32 -0.02 -10.00 2.29
C LEU A 32 0.44 -11.12 1.37
N ALA A 33 0.89 -10.79 0.15
CA ALA A 33 1.47 -11.76 -0.77
C ALA A 33 2.75 -12.42 -0.20
N ALA A 34 3.60 -11.65 0.48
CA ALA A 34 4.79 -12.18 1.14
C ALA A 34 4.43 -13.14 2.27
N ALA A 35 3.46 -12.80 3.13
CA ALA A 35 3.01 -13.66 4.21
C ALA A 35 2.37 -14.97 3.70
N GLN A 36 1.65 -14.90 2.58
CA GLN A 36 1.06 -16.08 1.95
C GLN A 36 2.11 -17.04 1.38
N ARG A 37 3.09 -16.49 0.65
CA ARG A 37 4.07 -17.28 -0.10
C ARG A 37 5.26 -17.73 0.75
N HIS A 38 5.60 -16.92 1.75
CA HIS A 38 6.77 -17.09 2.61
C HIS A 38 6.42 -16.87 4.09
N PRO A 39 5.48 -17.68 4.66
CA PRO A 39 4.98 -17.45 6.01
C PRO A 39 6.08 -17.47 7.07
N ASN A 40 7.13 -18.27 6.89
CA ASN A 40 8.27 -18.35 7.81
C ASN A 40 9.15 -17.08 7.81
N LYS A 41 9.03 -16.21 6.81
CA LYS A 41 9.78 -14.96 6.69
C LYS A 41 9.03 -13.77 7.28
N VAL A 42 7.74 -13.91 7.57
CA VAL A 42 6.87 -12.80 8.00
C VAL A 42 6.34 -13.07 9.41
N LYS A 43 6.91 -12.42 10.41
CA LYS A 43 6.49 -12.56 11.82
C LYS A 43 5.10 -12.00 12.08
N ALA A 44 4.82 -10.83 11.54
CA ALA A 44 3.52 -10.16 11.61
C ALA A 44 3.40 -9.11 10.50
N LEU A 45 2.19 -8.68 10.24
CA LEU A 45 1.86 -7.60 9.31
C LEU A 45 1.32 -6.38 10.06
N ALA A 46 1.98 -5.23 9.89
CA ALA A 46 1.50 -3.90 10.30
C ALA A 46 1.08 -3.14 9.04
N LEU A 47 -0.22 -3.12 8.74
CA LEU A 47 -0.74 -2.59 7.49
C LEU A 47 -1.42 -1.24 7.72
N ILE A 48 -1.05 -0.23 6.95
CA ILE A 48 -1.58 1.13 7.03
C ILE A 48 -2.36 1.44 5.74
N ALA A 49 -3.65 1.73 5.86
CA ALA A 49 -4.56 1.96 4.73
C ALA A 49 -4.29 0.98 3.56
N PRO A 50 -4.20 -0.34 3.82
CA PRO A 50 -3.73 -1.31 2.85
C PRO A 50 -4.73 -1.52 1.72
N LEU A 51 -4.22 -1.90 0.55
CA LEU A 51 -5.00 -2.54 -0.49
C LEU A 51 -5.11 -4.04 -0.14
N THR A 52 -6.32 -4.48 0.20
CA THR A 52 -6.61 -5.88 0.57
C THR A 52 -7.67 -6.50 -0.31
N HIS A 53 -8.23 -5.73 -1.24
CA HIS A 53 -9.32 -6.14 -2.11
C HIS A 53 -9.08 -5.66 -3.53
N ALA A 54 -9.37 -6.49 -4.53
CA ALA A 54 -9.27 -6.08 -5.92
C ALA A 54 -10.22 -4.89 -6.19
N PRO A 55 -9.71 -3.73 -6.62
CA PRO A 55 -10.59 -2.61 -6.90
C PRO A 55 -11.33 -2.83 -8.21
N ASP A 56 -12.65 -2.65 -8.21
CA ASP A 56 -13.47 -2.71 -9.44
C ASP A 56 -13.03 -1.64 -10.45
N LYS A 57 -12.68 -0.46 -9.95
CA LYS A 57 -12.20 0.67 -10.74
C LYS A 57 -11.07 1.39 -10.00
N PRO A 58 -10.07 1.91 -10.71
CA PRO A 58 -9.03 2.72 -10.09
C PRO A 58 -9.62 4.01 -9.51
N SER A 59 -9.06 4.48 -8.39
CA SER A 59 -9.38 5.79 -7.84
C SER A 59 -9.20 6.88 -8.90
N PRO A 60 -10.04 7.93 -8.90
CA PRO A 60 -9.88 9.08 -9.80
C PRO A 60 -8.48 9.70 -9.80
N ALA A 61 -7.75 9.61 -8.68
CA ALA A 61 -6.36 10.06 -8.59
C ALA A 61 -5.42 9.26 -9.52
N PHE A 62 -5.74 7.99 -9.80
CA PHE A 62 -4.89 7.07 -10.58
C PHE A 62 -5.45 6.75 -11.96
N LYS A 63 -6.54 7.40 -12.38
CA LYS A 63 -7.17 7.12 -13.68
C LYS A 63 -6.20 7.27 -14.87
N ALA A 64 -5.24 8.20 -14.79
CA ALA A 64 -4.23 8.38 -15.83
C ALA A 64 -3.23 7.23 -15.94
N LEU A 65 -3.11 6.39 -14.90
CA LEU A 65 -2.25 5.21 -14.87
C LEU A 65 -2.94 3.96 -15.47
N ASP A 66 -4.25 4.00 -15.73
CA ASP A 66 -5.00 2.87 -16.24
C ASP A 66 -4.78 2.68 -17.75
N ILE A 67 -3.54 2.32 -18.12
CA ILE A 67 -3.13 2.08 -19.51
C ILE A 67 -2.70 0.61 -19.65
N GLN A 68 -3.50 -0.17 -20.36
CA GLN A 68 -3.27 -1.61 -20.54
C GLN A 68 -2.06 -1.91 -21.44
N SER A 69 -1.96 -1.22 -22.58
CA SER A 69 -0.87 -1.43 -23.55
C SER A 69 0.46 -0.93 -23.03
N ALA A 70 1.46 -1.80 -22.97
CA ALA A 70 2.82 -1.44 -22.56
C ALA A 70 3.48 -0.43 -23.51
N ALA A 71 3.21 -0.53 -24.81
CA ALA A 71 3.73 0.41 -25.80
C ALA A 71 3.11 1.82 -25.62
N VAL A 72 1.79 1.89 -25.50
CA VAL A 72 1.09 3.17 -25.24
C VAL A 72 1.55 3.77 -23.91
N ARG A 73 1.72 2.97 -22.86
CA ARG A 73 2.23 3.40 -21.56
C ARG A 73 3.60 4.06 -21.67
N LYS A 74 4.53 3.46 -22.45
CA LYS A 74 5.85 4.06 -22.70
C LYS A 74 5.75 5.39 -23.42
N VAL A 75 4.97 5.47 -24.50
CA VAL A 75 4.77 6.73 -25.24
C VAL A 75 4.20 7.82 -24.33
N VAL A 76 3.12 7.51 -23.60
CA VAL A 76 2.49 8.48 -22.68
C VAL A 76 3.46 8.92 -21.58
N ALA A 77 4.24 8.00 -21.02
CA ALA A 77 5.21 8.31 -19.97
C ALA A 77 6.25 9.34 -20.42
N TRP A 78 6.76 9.20 -21.64
CA TRP A 78 7.82 10.07 -22.17
C TRP A 78 7.31 11.35 -22.83
N THR A 79 6.00 11.49 -23.05
CA THR A 79 5.41 12.66 -23.73
C THR A 79 4.43 13.45 -22.86
N LEU A 80 3.37 12.81 -22.38
CA LEU A 80 2.22 13.47 -21.76
C LEU A 80 2.17 13.35 -20.24
N ALA A 81 2.85 12.35 -19.65
CA ALA A 81 2.70 12.05 -18.22
C ALA A 81 3.18 13.22 -17.35
N VAL A 82 4.35 13.79 -17.63
CA VAL A 82 4.90 14.90 -16.83
C VAL A 82 4.05 16.17 -16.95
N PRO A 83 3.78 16.73 -18.14
CA PRO A 83 2.95 17.92 -18.25
C PRO A 83 1.53 17.69 -17.73
N GLY A 84 0.94 16.54 -17.98
CA GLY A 84 -0.39 16.17 -17.46
C GLY A 84 -0.44 16.06 -15.94
N SER A 85 0.62 15.54 -15.32
CA SER A 85 0.75 15.45 -13.86
C SER A 85 0.89 16.83 -13.23
N LEU A 86 1.73 17.69 -13.78
CA LEU A 86 1.92 19.06 -13.30
C LEU A 86 0.61 19.84 -13.34
N PHE A 87 -0.15 19.71 -14.42
CA PHE A 87 -1.45 20.40 -14.56
C PHE A 87 -2.48 19.94 -13.52
N LYS A 88 -2.46 18.64 -13.12
CA LYS A 88 -3.44 18.06 -12.22
C LYS A 88 -2.96 17.90 -10.78
N ILE A 89 -1.73 18.28 -10.46
CA ILE A 89 -1.07 17.95 -9.19
C ILE A 89 -1.90 18.40 -7.97
N SER A 90 -2.42 19.61 -7.98
CA SER A 90 -3.22 20.14 -6.86
C SER A 90 -4.49 19.33 -6.62
N LYS A 91 -5.19 18.91 -7.68
CA LYS A 91 -6.39 18.09 -7.58
C LYS A 91 -6.04 16.68 -7.09
N THR A 92 -4.97 16.11 -7.60
CA THR A 92 -4.49 14.78 -7.21
C THR A 92 -4.10 14.75 -5.73
N LEU A 93 -3.33 15.73 -5.26
CA LEU A 93 -2.95 15.85 -3.84
C LEU A 93 -4.17 16.02 -2.92
N LYS A 94 -5.19 16.79 -3.33
CA LYS A 94 -6.44 16.90 -2.56
C LYS A 94 -7.20 15.58 -2.41
N ILE A 95 -7.08 14.68 -3.38
CA ILE A 95 -7.70 13.35 -3.29
C ILE A 95 -6.83 12.43 -2.41
N ILE A 96 -5.52 12.41 -2.65
CA ILE A 96 -4.59 11.50 -1.96
C ILE A 96 -4.51 11.83 -0.46
N PHE A 97 -4.43 13.11 -0.11
CA PHE A 97 -4.31 13.55 1.28
C PHE A 97 -5.65 13.83 1.97
N GLY A 98 -6.75 13.94 1.22
CA GLY A 98 -8.03 14.27 1.81
C GLY A 98 -8.51 13.26 2.85
N PRO A 99 -9.13 13.75 3.95
CA PRO A 99 -9.62 15.13 4.20
C PRO A 99 -8.54 16.14 4.58
N GLU A 100 -7.33 15.70 4.94
CA GLU A 100 -6.22 16.55 5.36
C GLU A 100 -5.61 17.28 4.16
N LYS A 101 -4.67 18.18 4.45
CA LYS A 101 -3.88 18.86 3.43
C LYS A 101 -2.52 18.19 3.28
N ALA A 102 -2.03 18.12 2.03
CA ALA A 102 -0.66 17.74 1.79
C ALA A 102 0.29 18.75 2.47
N PRO A 103 1.38 18.28 3.12
CA PRO A 103 2.43 19.17 3.58
C PRO A 103 2.98 20.02 2.43
N ALA A 104 3.30 21.29 2.70
CA ALA A 104 3.76 22.22 1.68
C ALA A 104 5.06 21.78 1.00
N ASP A 105 5.89 21.06 1.73
CA ASP A 105 7.19 20.53 1.30
C ASP A 105 7.13 19.09 0.78
N PHE A 106 5.93 18.49 0.69
CA PHE A 106 5.75 17.09 0.26
C PHE A 106 6.38 16.79 -1.10
N ALA A 107 6.33 17.76 -2.02
CA ALA A 107 6.94 17.58 -3.35
C ALA A 107 8.45 17.29 -3.26
N ILE A 108 9.15 17.86 -2.29
CA ILE A 108 10.61 17.71 -2.12
C ILE A 108 10.90 16.68 -1.02
N ARG A 109 10.52 16.95 0.22
CA ARG A 109 10.84 16.10 1.37
C ARG A 109 10.10 14.77 1.38
N GLY A 110 8.86 14.75 0.90
CA GLY A 110 8.08 13.52 0.74
C GLY A 110 8.37 12.77 -0.56
N GLY A 111 9.29 13.25 -1.39
CA GLY A 111 9.67 12.60 -2.65
C GLY A 111 8.61 12.70 -3.74
N GLY A 112 7.58 13.53 -3.59
CA GLY A 112 6.51 13.69 -4.57
C GLY A 112 6.99 14.01 -5.98
N ILE A 113 8.09 14.77 -6.11
CA ILE A 113 8.70 15.10 -7.40
C ILE A 113 9.24 13.85 -8.13
N LEU A 114 9.58 12.79 -7.43
CA LEU A 114 10.07 11.55 -8.04
C LEU A 114 8.97 10.84 -8.85
N SER A 115 7.69 11.10 -8.55
CA SER A 115 6.56 10.58 -9.30
C SER A 115 6.47 11.14 -10.73
N LEU A 116 7.15 12.26 -11.01
CA LEU A 116 7.20 12.88 -12.33
C LEU A 116 8.17 12.18 -13.29
N LYS A 117 8.99 11.22 -12.83
CA LYS A 117 9.88 10.48 -13.73
C LYS A 117 9.08 9.54 -14.64
N PRO A 118 9.37 9.49 -15.97
CA PRO A 118 8.69 8.56 -16.87
C PRO A 118 8.74 7.11 -16.42
N GLN A 119 9.87 6.66 -15.86
CA GLN A 119 10.04 5.30 -15.34
C GLN A 119 9.09 5.03 -14.15
N THR A 120 8.91 6.00 -13.25
CA THR A 120 7.96 5.89 -12.13
C THR A 120 6.53 5.77 -12.63
N PHE A 121 6.15 6.55 -13.66
CA PHE A 121 4.84 6.43 -14.31
C PHE A 121 4.63 5.04 -14.92
N ILE A 122 5.63 4.52 -15.65
CA ILE A 122 5.58 3.17 -16.26
C ILE A 122 5.40 2.11 -15.16
N ALA A 123 6.19 2.17 -14.09
CA ALA A 123 6.11 1.23 -12.98
C ALA A 123 4.73 1.28 -12.29
N ALA A 124 4.28 2.47 -11.88
CA ALA A 124 2.99 2.65 -11.21
C ALA A 124 1.81 2.19 -12.08
N SER A 125 1.83 2.49 -13.39
CA SER A 125 0.81 2.01 -14.33
C SER A 125 0.85 0.49 -14.50
N SER A 126 2.05 -0.12 -14.52
CA SER A 126 2.22 -1.58 -14.55
C SER A 126 1.67 -2.24 -13.30
N ASP A 127 1.99 -1.68 -12.13
CA ASP A 127 1.52 -2.20 -10.86
C ASP A 127 -0.01 -2.15 -10.75
N LEU A 128 -0.62 -1.06 -11.21
CA LEU A 128 -2.08 -0.93 -11.24
C LEU A 128 -2.75 -2.03 -12.09
N GLN A 129 -2.14 -2.38 -13.25
CA GLN A 129 -2.65 -3.50 -14.07
C GLN A 129 -2.45 -4.85 -13.35
N ASN A 130 -1.26 -5.07 -12.77
CA ASN A 130 -0.92 -6.31 -12.09
C ASN A 130 -1.79 -6.58 -10.86
N VAL A 131 -2.22 -5.54 -10.13
CA VAL A 131 -3.15 -5.67 -9.00
C VAL A 131 -4.42 -6.42 -9.39
N ARG A 132 -5.01 -6.12 -10.55
CA ARG A 132 -6.25 -6.77 -11.03
C ARG A 132 -6.10 -8.29 -11.18
N TRP A 133 -4.92 -8.75 -11.53
CA TRP A 133 -4.64 -10.18 -11.73
C TRP A 133 -4.15 -10.86 -10.45
N SER A 134 -3.37 -10.15 -9.63
CA SER A 134 -2.75 -10.73 -8.44
C SER A 134 -3.66 -10.76 -7.22
N MET A 135 -4.53 -9.75 -7.05
CA MET A 135 -5.38 -9.66 -5.84
C MET A 135 -6.32 -10.84 -5.66
N PRO A 136 -7.02 -11.36 -6.69
CA PRO A 136 -7.90 -12.52 -6.50
C PRO A 136 -7.17 -13.75 -5.93
N GLU A 137 -5.93 -13.98 -6.34
CA GLU A 137 -5.10 -15.07 -5.82
C GLU A 137 -4.71 -14.83 -4.35
N ILE A 138 -4.33 -13.60 -4.00
CA ILE A 138 -4.01 -13.22 -2.63
C ILE A 138 -5.25 -13.36 -1.73
N GLU A 139 -6.40 -12.89 -2.19
CA GLU A 139 -7.67 -12.99 -1.45
C GLU A 139 -8.12 -14.43 -1.23
N ALA A 140 -7.90 -15.32 -2.19
CA ALA A 140 -8.25 -16.74 -2.07
C ALA A 140 -7.50 -17.45 -0.91
N ALA A 141 -6.33 -16.94 -0.54
CA ALA A 141 -5.52 -17.51 0.54
C ALA A 141 -5.81 -16.91 1.93
N TYR A 142 -6.66 -15.91 2.05
CA TYR A 142 -6.91 -15.24 3.33
C TYR A 142 -7.40 -16.19 4.43
N ALA A 143 -8.27 -17.14 4.10
CA ALA A 143 -8.82 -18.08 5.06
C ALA A 143 -7.76 -19.03 5.67
N SER A 144 -6.67 -19.29 4.96
CA SER A 144 -5.56 -20.14 5.40
C SER A 144 -4.39 -19.38 6.01
N MET A 145 -4.44 -18.05 6.03
CA MET A 145 -3.36 -17.23 6.55
C MET A 145 -3.25 -17.36 8.08
N THR A 146 -2.07 -17.68 8.55
CA THR A 146 -1.75 -17.82 9.98
C THR A 146 -0.92 -16.67 10.54
N THR A 147 -0.29 -15.88 9.67
CA THR A 147 0.49 -14.70 10.05
C THR A 147 -0.42 -13.68 10.74
N PRO A 148 -0.05 -13.16 11.93
CA PRO A 148 -0.80 -12.10 12.60
C PRO A 148 -0.91 -10.85 11.73
N VAL A 149 -2.14 -10.32 11.58
CA VAL A 149 -2.42 -9.14 10.76
C VAL A 149 -3.04 -8.04 11.63
N SER A 150 -2.41 -6.88 11.65
CA SER A 150 -2.97 -5.67 12.26
C SER A 150 -3.06 -4.57 11.21
N VAL A 151 -4.18 -3.87 11.20
CA VAL A 151 -4.50 -2.83 10.22
C VAL A 151 -4.85 -1.53 10.94
N LEU A 152 -4.23 -0.43 10.50
CA LEU A 152 -4.61 0.94 10.82
C LEU A 152 -5.26 1.58 9.59
N TYR A 153 -6.49 2.09 9.71
CA TYR A 153 -7.22 2.62 8.56
C TYR A 153 -7.88 3.97 8.86
N GLY A 154 -7.73 4.93 7.95
CA GLY A 154 -8.47 6.20 7.98
C GLY A 154 -9.90 6.02 7.47
N ARG A 155 -10.90 6.47 8.27
CA ARG A 155 -12.33 6.36 7.91
C ARG A 155 -12.69 7.14 6.66
N GLU A 156 -12.01 8.27 6.43
CA GLU A 156 -12.26 9.22 5.35
C GLU A 156 -11.33 9.00 4.14
N ASP A 157 -10.72 7.82 4.01
CA ASP A 157 -9.86 7.46 2.88
C ASP A 157 -10.62 7.61 1.55
N ARG A 158 -10.08 8.45 0.65
CA ARG A 158 -10.65 8.76 -0.68
C ARG A 158 -10.01 7.95 -1.81
N ILE A 159 -9.02 7.13 -1.49
CA ILE A 159 -8.32 6.28 -2.45
C ILE A 159 -8.87 4.88 -2.44
N LEU A 160 -8.98 4.29 -1.24
CA LEU A 160 -9.47 2.94 -1.00
C LEU A 160 -10.60 2.99 0.03
N SER A 161 -11.61 2.15 -0.15
CA SER A 161 -12.70 2.04 0.81
C SER A 161 -12.21 1.38 2.10
N SER A 162 -12.25 2.11 3.22
CA SER A 162 -11.95 1.59 4.55
C SER A 162 -12.87 0.42 4.93
N LYS A 163 -14.12 0.45 4.46
CA LYS A 163 -15.07 -0.64 4.66
C LYS A 163 -14.59 -1.92 3.97
N LEU A 164 -14.28 -1.87 2.67
CA LEU A 164 -13.89 -3.06 1.91
C LEU A 164 -12.49 -3.55 2.29
N ASN A 165 -11.54 -2.63 2.41
CA ASN A 165 -10.13 -2.99 2.61
C ASN A 165 -9.73 -3.09 4.09
N GLY A 166 -10.54 -2.58 5.01
CA GLY A 166 -10.32 -2.63 6.44
C GLY A 166 -11.35 -3.48 7.15
N GLU A 167 -12.59 -2.98 7.31
CA GLU A 167 -13.61 -3.57 8.16
C GLU A 167 -14.04 -5.00 7.74
N GLU A 168 -13.97 -5.32 6.45
CA GLU A 168 -14.30 -6.66 5.94
C GLU A 168 -13.15 -7.68 6.13
N LEU A 169 -11.93 -7.23 6.40
CA LEU A 169 -10.75 -8.09 6.45
C LEU A 169 -10.81 -9.13 7.58
N PRO A 170 -11.27 -8.82 8.83
CA PRO A 170 -11.40 -9.81 9.90
C PRO A 170 -12.37 -10.95 9.59
N LYS A 171 -13.30 -10.74 8.67
CA LYS A 171 -14.22 -11.80 8.19
C LYS A 171 -13.52 -12.80 7.28
N ARG A 172 -12.38 -12.43 6.71
CA ARG A 172 -11.63 -13.20 5.73
C ARG A 172 -10.33 -13.77 6.30
N ILE A 173 -9.61 -12.98 7.11
CA ILE A 173 -8.38 -13.40 7.79
C ILE A 173 -8.69 -13.56 9.27
N ARG A 174 -8.67 -14.80 9.73
CA ARG A 174 -8.95 -15.13 11.14
C ARG A 174 -7.95 -14.45 12.08
N GLY A 175 -8.47 -13.68 13.04
CA GLY A 175 -7.63 -12.98 14.03
C GLY A 175 -7.05 -11.65 13.55
N ALA A 176 -7.36 -11.20 12.33
CA ALA A 176 -6.98 -9.86 11.89
C ALA A 176 -7.61 -8.79 12.78
N GLN A 177 -6.81 -7.81 13.19
CA GLN A 177 -7.22 -6.69 14.01
C GLN A 177 -7.28 -5.42 13.15
N VAL A 178 -8.37 -4.65 13.24
CA VAL A 178 -8.54 -3.41 12.50
C VAL A 178 -8.82 -2.26 13.43
N THR A 179 -7.99 -1.24 13.39
CA THR A 179 -8.16 0.02 14.10
C THR A 179 -8.56 1.10 13.10
N LEU A 180 -9.76 1.65 13.27
CA LEU A 180 -10.26 2.75 12.45
C LEU A 180 -10.06 4.07 13.18
N VAL A 181 -9.38 5.00 12.52
CA VAL A 181 -9.13 6.34 13.03
C VAL A 181 -9.76 7.41 12.12
N SER A 182 -9.93 8.62 12.62
CA SER A 182 -10.24 9.76 11.75
C SER A 182 -9.03 10.06 10.88
N GLY A 183 -9.24 10.35 9.61
CA GLY A 183 -8.18 10.66 8.66
C GLY A 183 -8.33 9.93 7.32
N GLY A 184 -7.46 10.30 6.37
CA GLY A 184 -7.48 9.81 5.00
C GLY A 184 -6.48 8.70 4.73
N HIS A 185 -6.05 8.64 3.45
CA HIS A 185 -5.15 7.58 2.97
C HIS A 185 -3.71 7.71 3.48
N MET A 186 -3.24 8.94 3.71
CA MET A 186 -1.84 9.24 3.96
C MET A 186 -1.49 9.33 5.45
N LEU A 187 -2.06 8.45 6.28
CA LEU A 187 -1.78 8.37 7.72
C LEU A 187 -0.28 8.39 8.07
N PRO A 188 0.63 7.73 7.33
CA PRO A 188 2.05 7.79 7.63
C PRO A 188 2.66 9.21 7.57
N VAL A 189 1.99 10.12 6.86
CA VAL A 189 2.44 11.51 6.71
C VAL A 189 1.61 12.45 7.56
N THR A 190 0.30 12.27 7.59
CA THR A 190 -0.63 13.20 8.26
C THR A 190 -0.78 12.91 9.75
N GLN A 191 -0.51 11.66 10.16
CA GLN A 191 -0.59 11.19 11.56
C GLN A 191 0.61 10.30 11.89
N ALA A 192 1.82 10.83 11.69
CA ALA A 192 3.07 10.08 11.79
C ALA A 192 3.27 9.46 13.18
N GLU A 193 2.96 10.18 14.26
CA GLU A 193 3.10 9.69 15.64
C GLU A 193 2.18 8.50 15.90
N LEU A 194 0.90 8.62 15.56
CA LEU A 194 -0.07 7.52 15.66
C LEU A 194 0.36 6.30 14.86
N THR A 195 0.81 6.52 13.63
CA THR A 195 1.28 5.45 12.75
C THR A 195 2.53 4.77 13.32
N THR A 196 3.46 5.54 13.87
CA THR A 196 4.68 5.02 14.52
C THR A 196 4.31 4.17 15.73
N GLN A 197 3.44 4.65 16.60
CA GLN A 197 2.97 3.89 17.77
C GLN A 197 2.32 2.57 17.34
N PHE A 198 1.44 2.61 16.35
CA PHE A 198 0.81 1.39 15.81
C PHE A 198 1.84 0.36 15.32
N ILE A 199 2.87 0.81 14.58
CA ILE A 199 3.94 -0.08 14.10
C ILE A 199 4.72 -0.68 15.27
N GLN A 200 5.07 0.14 16.27
CA GLN A 200 5.80 -0.29 17.46
C GLN A 200 5.00 -1.33 18.26
N ASP A 201 3.71 -1.12 18.45
CA ASP A 201 2.82 -2.04 19.16
C ASP A 201 2.74 -3.40 18.46
N VAL A 202 2.63 -3.41 17.12
CA VAL A 202 2.63 -4.66 16.34
C VAL A 202 3.99 -5.36 16.43
N ALA A 203 5.08 -4.61 16.31
CA ALA A 203 6.42 -5.16 16.40
C ALA A 203 6.71 -5.73 17.80
N GLY A 204 6.33 -5.02 18.86
CA GLY A 204 6.48 -5.47 20.25
C GLY A 204 5.74 -6.79 20.50
N LYS A 205 4.49 -6.88 20.08
CA LYS A 205 3.70 -8.13 20.19
C LYS A 205 4.35 -9.29 19.43
N ALA A 206 4.87 -9.05 18.23
CA ALA A 206 5.47 -10.07 17.38
C ALA A 206 6.83 -10.56 17.88
N THR A 207 7.52 -9.76 18.70
CA THR A 207 8.85 -10.09 19.26
C THR A 207 8.80 -10.52 20.74
N GLY A 208 7.61 -10.50 21.36
CA GLY A 208 7.47 -10.80 22.79
C GLY A 208 8.01 -9.68 23.71
N LEU A 209 8.28 -8.49 23.17
CA LEU A 209 8.77 -7.32 23.88
C LEU A 209 7.67 -6.37 24.34
N ALA A 210 6.40 -6.70 24.06
CA ALA A 210 5.26 -5.93 24.54
C ALA A 210 5.03 -6.23 26.02
N SER A 211 5.33 -5.26 26.88
CA SER A 211 5.01 -5.26 28.31
C SER A 211 3.52 -4.97 28.55
#